data_6e621c18d30049592fc7394ea7a6afc7
#
_entry.id   6e621c18d30049592fc7394ea7a6afc7
#
_cell.length_a   1.000
_cell.length_b   1.000
_cell.length_c   1.000
_cell.angle_alpha   90.00
_cell.angle_beta   90.00
_cell.angle_gamma   90.00
#
_symmetry.space_group_name_H-M   'P 1'
#
loop_
_entity.id
_entity.type
_entity.pdbx_description
1 polymer ?
#
loop_
_entity_poly.entity_id
_entity_poly.type
_entity_poly.pdbx_seq_one_letter_code
_entity_poly.pdbx_strand_id
1 'polypeptide(L)'
;MRDLFYLWLYRFFKFIFTVTPAFLLDPFLNFIAFLFYKFDAKHTKIIRANLNFAYAGELTAAQKEQIIKDTYRNYAKFAVNFIKNQNASKEKILEKVEFKNEQILRNALASGRPIIVQTAHHGQWELFSLAMAAKFGGVSIVGRALDSAVMQRILAANRTRFDIELIDKMGGAKQILKAVKARRLVGILVDQNTAKDEGVEVKFFGRKVLHTPAVSIFAQKTDALIVPAFIREKGANLSEICFFPPIDVRDFDKDEAVLKATQAQSDATEAAVREKPDEYFWFHKRFKHFNEEIYKC
;
A
#
# COMPACT_ATOMS: atom_id res chain seq x y z
N MET A 1 5.89 19.26 -22.62
CA MET A 1 5.26 18.23 -23.47
C MET A 1 4.82 17.00 -22.65
N ARG A 2 5.67 16.37 -21.85
CA ARG A 2 5.34 15.17 -21.05
C ARG A 2 4.14 15.36 -20.12
N ASP A 3 4.06 16.44 -19.36
CA ASP A 3 2.96 16.73 -18.41
C ASP A 3 1.62 17.02 -19.11
N LEU A 4 1.64 17.65 -20.29
CA LEU A 4 0.45 17.85 -21.11
C LEU A 4 -0.10 16.53 -21.64
N PHE A 5 0.77 15.63 -22.06
CA PHE A 5 0.40 14.28 -22.48
C PHE A 5 -0.23 13.49 -21.33
N TYR A 6 0.36 13.51 -20.12
CA TYR A 6 -0.21 12.87 -18.94
C TYR A 6 -1.57 13.46 -18.56
N LEU A 7 -1.74 14.77 -18.64
CA LEU A 7 -3.02 15.44 -18.37
C LEU A 7 -4.10 15.02 -19.38
N TRP A 8 -3.73 14.98 -20.67
CA TRP A 8 -4.65 14.53 -21.73
C TRP A 8 -5.05 13.07 -21.51
N LEU A 9 -4.10 12.18 -21.25
CA LEU A 9 -4.35 10.77 -20.98
C LEU A 9 -5.26 10.58 -19.76
N TYR A 10 -4.96 11.29 -18.67
CA TYR A 10 -5.78 11.27 -17.47
C TYR A 10 -7.24 11.75 -17.76
N ARG A 11 -7.41 12.85 -18.48
CA ARG A 11 -8.74 13.38 -18.83
C ARG A 11 -9.52 12.42 -19.73
N PHE A 12 -8.83 11.79 -20.67
CA PHE A 12 -9.40 10.79 -21.57
C PHE A 12 -9.91 9.58 -20.78
N PHE A 13 -9.10 8.99 -19.93
CA PHE A 13 -9.53 7.86 -19.11
C PHE A 13 -10.60 8.26 -18.09
N LYS A 14 -10.48 9.43 -17.48
CA LYS A 14 -11.52 9.95 -16.59
C LYS A 14 -12.87 10.04 -17.29
N PHE A 15 -12.90 10.57 -18.51
CA PHE A 15 -14.12 10.62 -19.31
C PHE A 15 -14.66 9.21 -19.57
N ILE A 16 -13.86 8.30 -20.11
CA ILE A 16 -14.27 6.91 -20.37
C ILE A 16 -14.85 6.25 -19.12
N PHE A 17 -14.14 6.30 -18.00
CA PHE A 17 -14.57 5.63 -16.76
C PHE A 17 -15.81 6.28 -16.12
N THR A 18 -16.13 7.52 -16.47
CA THR A 18 -17.33 8.21 -16.00
C THR A 18 -18.54 7.88 -16.85
N VAL A 19 -18.38 7.78 -18.18
CA VAL A 19 -19.52 7.58 -19.10
C VAL A 19 -19.80 6.10 -19.40
N THR A 20 -18.82 5.21 -19.19
CA THR A 20 -18.99 3.79 -19.50
C THR A 20 -19.85 3.12 -18.44
N PRO A 21 -20.96 2.46 -18.82
CA PRO A 21 -21.78 1.66 -17.93
C PRO A 21 -20.96 0.55 -17.24
N ALA A 22 -21.32 0.22 -16.00
CA ALA A 22 -20.57 -0.74 -15.18
C ALA A 22 -20.42 -2.11 -15.86
N PHE A 23 -21.45 -2.59 -16.57
CA PHE A 23 -21.41 -3.89 -17.25
C PHE A 23 -20.44 -3.95 -18.44
N LEU A 24 -20.09 -2.81 -19.05
CA LEU A 24 -19.06 -2.71 -20.10
C LEU A 24 -17.68 -2.43 -19.55
N LEU A 25 -17.60 -1.86 -18.35
CA LEU A 25 -16.33 -1.47 -17.76
C LEU A 25 -15.46 -2.68 -17.37
N ASP A 26 -16.05 -3.71 -16.77
CA ASP A 26 -15.31 -4.91 -16.36
C ASP A 26 -14.70 -5.67 -17.56
N PRO A 27 -15.43 -5.98 -18.65
CA PRO A 27 -14.83 -6.54 -19.87
C PRO A 27 -13.73 -5.66 -20.45
N PHE A 28 -13.93 -4.34 -20.48
CA PHE A 28 -12.93 -3.39 -20.97
C PHE A 28 -11.65 -3.43 -20.11
N LEU A 29 -11.78 -3.42 -18.78
CA LEU A 29 -10.63 -3.50 -17.89
C LEU A 29 -9.88 -4.84 -18.01
N ASN A 30 -10.61 -5.95 -18.16
CA ASN A 30 -10.01 -7.25 -18.41
C ASN A 30 -9.22 -7.26 -19.71
N PHE A 31 -9.74 -6.64 -20.76
CA PHE A 31 -9.04 -6.50 -22.04
C PHE A 31 -7.76 -5.64 -21.91
N ILE A 32 -7.84 -4.49 -21.25
CA ILE A 32 -6.69 -3.62 -21.00
C ILE A 32 -5.63 -4.36 -20.15
N ALA A 33 -6.04 -5.03 -19.09
CA ALA A 33 -5.16 -5.82 -18.25
C ALA A 33 -4.45 -6.93 -19.02
N PHE A 34 -5.19 -7.61 -19.93
CA PHE A 34 -4.63 -8.62 -20.83
C PHE A 34 -3.59 -8.02 -21.78
N LEU A 35 -3.83 -6.84 -22.34
CA LEU A 35 -2.84 -6.16 -23.19
C LEU A 35 -1.58 -5.82 -22.41
N PHE A 36 -1.70 -5.25 -21.20
CA PHE A 36 -0.54 -4.98 -20.36
C PHE A 36 0.22 -6.26 -20.01
N TYR A 37 -0.48 -7.32 -19.58
CA TYR A 37 0.16 -8.61 -19.32
C TYR A 37 0.95 -9.14 -20.53
N LYS A 38 0.45 -8.95 -21.75
CA LYS A 38 1.09 -9.44 -23.00
C LYS A 38 2.27 -8.57 -23.44
N PHE A 39 2.13 -7.25 -23.33
CA PHE A 39 3.09 -6.32 -23.94
C PHE A 39 4.07 -5.71 -22.94
N ASP A 40 3.78 -5.73 -21.64
CA ASP A 40 4.70 -5.24 -20.59
C ASP A 40 5.63 -6.37 -20.13
N ALA A 41 6.46 -6.85 -21.04
CA ALA A 41 7.40 -7.95 -20.78
C ALA A 41 8.32 -7.67 -19.59
N LYS A 42 8.72 -6.40 -19.40
CA LYS A 42 9.62 -5.98 -18.30
C LYS A 42 9.00 -6.25 -16.92
N HIS A 43 7.81 -5.74 -16.68
CA HIS A 43 7.18 -5.90 -15.37
C HIS A 43 6.62 -7.31 -15.16
N THR A 44 6.13 -7.96 -16.22
CA THR A 44 5.75 -9.38 -16.15
C THR A 44 6.91 -10.27 -15.70
N LYS A 45 8.15 -10.03 -16.20
CA LYS A 45 9.35 -10.71 -15.70
C LYS A 45 9.64 -10.44 -14.23
N ILE A 46 9.49 -9.18 -13.78
CA ILE A 46 9.70 -8.80 -12.37
C ILE A 46 8.68 -9.51 -11.47
N ILE A 47 7.40 -9.48 -11.81
CA ILE A 47 6.33 -10.14 -11.03
C ILE A 47 6.61 -11.64 -10.94
N ARG A 48 6.92 -12.28 -12.08
CA ARG A 48 7.25 -13.73 -12.15
C ARG A 48 8.47 -14.08 -11.30
N ALA A 49 9.53 -13.28 -11.34
CA ALA A 49 10.72 -13.47 -10.52
C ALA A 49 10.38 -13.37 -9.01
N ASN A 50 9.61 -12.36 -8.62
CA ASN A 50 9.15 -12.19 -7.25
C ASN A 50 8.33 -13.39 -6.77
N LEU A 51 7.33 -13.82 -7.54
CA LEU A 51 6.45 -14.95 -7.18
C LEU A 51 7.22 -16.28 -7.13
N ASN A 52 8.13 -16.52 -8.08
CA ASN A 52 8.95 -17.72 -8.06
C ASN A 52 9.85 -17.79 -6.84
N PHE A 53 10.38 -16.66 -6.40
CA PHE A 53 11.27 -16.57 -5.27
C PHE A 53 10.52 -16.59 -3.92
N ALA A 54 9.42 -15.85 -3.81
CA ALA A 54 8.59 -15.80 -2.60
C ALA A 54 7.90 -17.15 -2.33
N TYR A 55 7.23 -17.71 -3.33
CA TYR A 55 6.45 -18.95 -3.22
C TYR A 55 7.19 -20.17 -3.79
N ALA A 56 8.49 -20.26 -3.56
CA ALA A 56 9.29 -21.38 -4.06
C ALA A 56 8.77 -22.72 -3.51
N GLY A 57 8.24 -23.58 -4.41
CA GLY A 57 7.69 -24.87 -4.04
C GLY A 57 6.26 -24.84 -3.44
N GLU A 58 5.72 -23.68 -3.05
CA GLU A 58 4.38 -23.58 -2.46
C GLU A 58 3.27 -23.49 -3.52
N LEU A 59 3.56 -22.86 -4.66
CA LEU A 59 2.60 -22.66 -5.74
C LEU A 59 3.09 -23.30 -7.05
N THR A 60 2.19 -23.87 -7.81
CA THR A 60 2.46 -24.38 -9.17
C THR A 60 2.73 -23.23 -10.15
N ALA A 61 3.35 -23.53 -11.29
CA ALA A 61 3.57 -22.55 -12.34
C ALA A 61 2.25 -21.93 -12.86
N ALA A 62 1.19 -22.74 -12.98
CA ALA A 62 -0.12 -22.27 -13.40
C ALA A 62 -0.76 -21.30 -12.39
N GLN A 63 -0.66 -21.59 -11.09
CA GLN A 63 -1.14 -20.68 -10.04
C GLN A 63 -0.40 -19.35 -10.04
N LYS A 64 0.93 -19.38 -10.15
CA LYS A 64 1.74 -18.15 -10.26
C LYS A 64 1.39 -17.34 -11.50
N GLU A 65 1.18 -18.00 -12.63
CA GLU A 65 0.78 -17.33 -13.88
C GLU A 65 -0.61 -16.69 -13.77
N GLN A 66 -1.53 -17.34 -13.05
CA GLN A 66 -2.85 -16.75 -12.76
C GLN A 66 -2.71 -15.49 -11.87
N ILE A 67 -1.90 -15.56 -10.81
CA ILE A 67 -1.61 -14.41 -9.95
C ILE A 67 -1.05 -13.23 -10.77
N ILE A 68 -0.14 -13.48 -11.74
CA ILE A 68 0.40 -12.41 -12.61
C ILE A 68 -0.74 -11.71 -13.37
N LYS A 69 -1.63 -12.48 -14.01
CA LYS A 69 -2.77 -11.93 -14.77
C LYS A 69 -3.71 -11.12 -13.88
N ASP A 70 -4.03 -11.68 -12.70
CA ASP A 70 -4.92 -11.03 -11.74
C ASP A 70 -4.27 -9.78 -11.13
N THR A 71 -2.95 -9.74 -10.95
CA THR A 71 -2.21 -8.54 -10.54
C THR A 71 -2.41 -7.39 -11.54
N TYR A 72 -2.32 -7.64 -12.84
CA TYR A 72 -2.60 -6.61 -13.86
C TYR A 72 -4.06 -6.16 -13.83
N ARG A 73 -5.00 -7.11 -13.64
CA ARG A 73 -6.43 -6.81 -13.53
C ARG A 73 -6.73 -5.94 -12.31
N ASN A 74 -6.17 -6.28 -11.15
CA ASN A 74 -6.37 -5.53 -9.91
C ASN A 74 -5.75 -4.13 -10.01
N TYR A 75 -4.61 -3.99 -10.68
CA TYR A 75 -4.00 -2.68 -10.92
C TYR A 75 -4.82 -1.82 -11.90
N ALA A 76 -5.44 -2.41 -12.93
CA ALA A 76 -6.39 -1.69 -13.79
C ALA A 76 -7.62 -1.22 -13.00
N LYS A 77 -8.21 -2.07 -12.16
CA LYS A 77 -9.30 -1.70 -11.23
C LYS A 77 -8.88 -0.59 -10.25
N PHE A 78 -7.65 -0.66 -9.72
CA PHE A 78 -7.10 0.38 -8.86
C PHE A 78 -7.13 1.76 -9.52
N ALA A 79 -6.68 1.86 -10.78
CA ALA A 79 -6.67 3.12 -11.52
C ALA A 79 -8.10 3.69 -11.73
N VAL A 80 -9.07 2.82 -12.04
CA VAL A 80 -10.49 3.22 -12.17
C VAL A 80 -11.06 3.69 -10.84
N ASN A 81 -10.84 2.93 -9.77
CA ASN A 81 -11.35 3.26 -8.44
C ASN A 81 -10.73 4.56 -7.92
N PHE A 82 -9.44 4.80 -8.18
CA PHE A 82 -8.80 6.08 -7.89
C PHE A 82 -9.57 7.25 -8.53
N ILE A 83 -9.91 7.14 -9.82
CA ILE A 83 -10.64 8.18 -10.53
C ILE A 83 -12.08 8.33 -10.00
N LYS A 84 -12.80 7.23 -9.79
CA LYS A 84 -14.19 7.24 -9.31
C LYS A 84 -14.33 7.77 -7.88
N ASN A 85 -13.28 7.60 -7.06
CA ASN A 85 -13.30 8.05 -5.67
C ASN A 85 -12.94 9.52 -5.49
N GLN A 86 -12.42 10.22 -6.51
CA GLN A 86 -11.93 11.60 -6.39
C GLN A 86 -12.95 12.61 -5.85
N ASN A 87 -14.22 12.44 -6.20
CA ASN A 87 -15.31 13.35 -5.77
C ASN A 87 -16.35 12.66 -4.88
N ALA A 88 -16.09 11.43 -4.41
CA ALA A 88 -17.04 10.72 -3.58
C ALA A 88 -17.14 11.36 -2.19
N SER A 89 -18.32 11.48 -1.60
CA SER A 89 -18.51 11.94 -0.22
C SER A 89 -17.93 10.93 0.80
N LYS A 90 -17.84 11.32 2.07
CA LYS A 90 -17.41 10.40 3.16
C LYS A 90 -18.29 9.15 3.21
N GLU A 91 -19.60 9.34 3.12
CA GLU A 91 -20.61 8.29 3.15
C GLU A 91 -20.37 7.30 2.01
N LYS A 92 -20.22 7.81 0.77
CA LYS A 92 -19.93 6.97 -0.41
C LYS A 92 -18.58 6.24 -0.35
N ILE A 93 -17.60 6.79 0.34
CA ILE A 93 -16.33 6.07 0.60
C ILE A 93 -16.57 4.95 1.62
N LEU A 94 -17.31 5.23 2.70
CA LEU A 94 -17.59 4.25 3.75
C LEU A 94 -18.50 3.11 3.27
N GLU A 95 -19.43 3.35 2.35
CA GLU A 95 -20.25 2.32 1.70
C GLU A 95 -19.42 1.27 0.92
N LYS A 96 -18.19 1.63 0.52
CA LYS A 96 -17.28 0.75 -0.25
C LYS A 96 -16.31 -0.04 0.62
N VAL A 97 -16.33 0.17 1.94
CA VAL A 97 -15.28 -0.40 2.81
C VAL A 97 -15.90 -0.94 4.09
N GLU A 98 -15.65 -2.21 4.35
CA GLU A 98 -15.87 -2.82 5.66
C GLU A 98 -14.57 -2.80 6.48
N PHE A 99 -14.70 -2.85 7.80
CA PHE A 99 -13.58 -2.79 8.74
C PHE A 99 -13.56 -4.07 9.58
N LYS A 100 -12.66 -4.98 9.23
CA LYS A 100 -12.48 -6.25 9.96
C LYS A 100 -11.52 -6.03 11.13
N ASN A 101 -11.88 -6.59 12.27
CA ASN A 101 -11.13 -6.45 13.53
C ASN A 101 -10.94 -4.99 13.96
N GLU A 102 -11.90 -4.12 13.64
CA GLU A 102 -11.86 -2.68 13.96
C GLU A 102 -11.58 -2.41 15.44
N GLN A 103 -12.01 -3.32 16.31
CA GLN A 103 -11.80 -3.21 17.76
C GLN A 103 -10.31 -3.12 18.14
N ILE A 104 -9.42 -3.70 17.33
CA ILE A 104 -7.96 -3.56 17.53
C ILE A 104 -7.54 -2.09 17.49
N LEU A 105 -7.94 -1.36 16.45
CA LEU A 105 -7.62 0.08 16.34
C LEU A 105 -8.35 0.90 17.41
N ARG A 106 -9.61 0.58 17.72
CA ARG A 106 -10.37 1.27 18.77
C ARG A 106 -9.72 1.10 20.14
N ASN A 107 -9.26 -0.10 20.49
CA ASN A 107 -8.54 -0.35 21.74
C ASN A 107 -7.20 0.39 21.77
N ALA A 108 -6.48 0.41 20.65
CA ALA A 108 -5.24 1.18 20.54
C ALA A 108 -5.48 2.68 20.73
N LEU A 109 -6.54 3.25 20.14
CA LEU A 109 -6.94 4.65 20.34
C LEU A 109 -7.32 4.92 21.81
N ALA A 110 -8.08 4.02 22.43
CA ALA A 110 -8.51 4.13 23.83
C ALA A 110 -7.35 4.05 24.83
N SER A 111 -6.21 3.44 24.44
CA SER A 111 -5.00 3.41 25.29
C SER A 111 -4.41 4.80 25.55
N GLY A 112 -4.84 5.80 24.79
CA GLY A 112 -4.29 7.15 24.86
C GLY A 112 -2.87 7.27 24.32
N ARG A 113 -2.27 6.24 23.73
CA ARG A 113 -0.96 6.29 23.07
C ARG A 113 -1.08 6.82 21.64
N PRO A 114 -0.05 7.46 21.08
CA PRO A 114 0.01 7.76 19.66
C PRO A 114 -0.05 6.47 18.81
N ILE A 115 -0.54 6.56 17.58
CA ILE A 115 -0.68 5.40 16.69
C ILE A 115 -0.03 5.67 15.36
N ILE A 116 0.80 4.72 14.90
CA ILE A 116 1.31 4.67 13.55
C ILE A 116 0.66 3.47 12.87
N VAL A 117 -0.07 3.73 11.79
CA VAL A 117 -0.69 2.69 10.98
C VAL A 117 0.31 2.24 9.92
N GLN A 118 0.83 1.03 10.07
CA GLN A 118 1.68 0.41 9.08
C GLN A 118 0.82 -0.25 8.00
N THR A 119 1.12 0.02 6.74
CA THR A 119 0.41 -0.57 5.61
C THR A 119 1.35 -0.86 4.45
N ALA A 120 0.82 -1.33 3.32
CA ALA A 120 1.56 -1.72 2.13
C ALA A 120 0.85 -1.28 0.84
N HIS A 121 1.56 -1.34 -0.29
CA HIS A 121 0.96 -1.23 -1.62
C HIS A 121 0.18 -2.53 -1.93
N HIS A 122 -0.95 -2.70 -1.27
CA HIS A 122 -1.83 -3.85 -1.35
C HIS A 122 -3.28 -3.40 -1.57
N GLY A 123 -4.00 -4.07 -2.47
CA GLY A 123 -5.37 -3.73 -2.80
C GLY A 123 -5.57 -2.28 -3.23
N GLN A 124 -6.61 -1.67 -2.72
CA GLN A 124 -6.99 -0.27 -3.04
C GLN A 124 -6.38 0.73 -2.03
N TRP A 125 -5.04 0.80 -1.92
CA TRP A 125 -4.37 1.62 -0.88
C TRP A 125 -4.71 3.13 -0.93
N GLU A 126 -5.13 3.68 -2.07
CA GLU A 126 -5.63 5.06 -2.13
C GLU A 126 -7.02 5.18 -1.48
N LEU A 127 -7.87 4.16 -1.62
CA LEU A 127 -9.16 4.09 -0.93
C LEU A 127 -8.97 3.88 0.58
N PHE A 128 -7.94 3.15 1.00
CA PHE A 128 -7.60 2.93 2.40
C PHE A 128 -7.45 4.25 3.16
N SER A 129 -6.64 5.18 2.66
CA SER A 129 -6.41 6.47 3.32
C SER A 129 -7.67 7.31 3.43
N LEU A 130 -8.50 7.32 2.37
CA LEU A 130 -9.79 8.03 2.37
C LEU A 130 -10.77 7.43 3.38
N ALA A 131 -10.87 6.09 3.44
CA ALA A 131 -11.77 5.40 4.37
C ALA A 131 -11.33 5.60 5.83
N MET A 132 -10.03 5.52 6.11
CA MET A 132 -9.48 5.79 7.45
C MET A 132 -9.82 7.21 7.90
N ALA A 133 -9.59 8.22 7.05
CA ALA A 133 -9.90 9.61 7.37
C ALA A 133 -11.40 9.87 7.45
N ALA A 134 -12.22 9.24 6.61
CA ALA A 134 -13.68 9.37 6.67
C ALA A 134 -14.25 8.84 7.99
N LYS A 135 -13.68 7.75 8.53
CA LYS A 135 -14.20 7.07 9.72
C LYS A 135 -13.57 7.55 11.02
N PHE A 136 -12.26 7.75 11.04
CA PHE A 136 -11.51 8.01 12.29
C PHE A 136 -11.01 9.47 12.42
N GLY A 137 -11.15 10.29 11.36
CA GLY A 137 -10.70 11.68 11.38
C GLY A 137 -9.21 11.82 11.08
N GLY A 138 -8.57 12.85 11.60
CA GLY A 138 -7.24 13.33 11.29
C GLY A 138 -6.17 12.29 10.98
N VAL A 139 -5.87 12.08 9.70
CA VAL A 139 -4.86 11.16 9.19
C VAL A 139 -3.70 11.95 8.59
N SER A 140 -2.47 11.53 8.85
CA SER A 140 -1.28 12.03 8.14
C SER A 140 -0.68 10.87 7.35
N ILE A 141 -0.49 11.02 6.04
CA ILE A 141 0.11 9.98 5.20
C ILE A 141 1.47 10.42 4.67
N VAL A 142 2.42 9.50 4.71
CA VAL A 142 3.78 9.73 4.26
C VAL A 142 3.95 9.18 2.85
N GLY A 143 4.43 10.00 1.93
CA GLY A 143 4.66 9.58 0.56
C GLY A 143 5.71 10.42 -0.14
N ARG A 144 6.26 9.88 -1.22
CA ARG A 144 7.14 10.63 -2.11
C ARG A 144 6.30 11.40 -3.13
N ALA A 145 6.67 12.64 -3.41
CA ALA A 145 6.11 13.40 -4.50
C ALA A 145 6.39 12.71 -5.85
N LEU A 146 5.43 12.77 -6.77
CA LEU A 146 5.58 12.26 -8.13
C LEU A 146 6.45 13.20 -8.97
N ASP A 147 7.21 12.64 -9.92
CA ASP A 147 8.10 13.40 -10.81
C ASP A 147 7.33 14.33 -11.78
N SER A 148 6.06 14.02 -12.06
CA SER A 148 5.16 14.89 -12.85
C SER A 148 4.39 15.84 -11.94
N ALA A 149 4.58 17.15 -12.08
CA ALA A 149 3.86 18.16 -11.31
C ALA A 149 2.33 18.11 -11.51
N VAL A 150 1.88 17.72 -12.69
CA VAL A 150 0.45 17.56 -13.00
C VAL A 150 -0.12 16.35 -12.29
N MET A 151 0.55 15.19 -12.37
CA MET A 151 0.10 13.97 -11.70
C MET A 151 0.18 14.12 -10.18
N GLN A 152 1.21 14.81 -9.67
CA GLN A 152 1.33 15.15 -8.25
C GLN A 152 0.12 15.97 -7.76
N ARG A 153 -0.32 17.00 -8.51
CA ARG A 153 -1.51 17.78 -8.15
C ARG A 153 -2.76 16.94 -8.12
N ILE A 154 -2.96 16.05 -9.10
CA ILE A 154 -4.12 15.15 -9.16
C ILE A 154 -4.12 14.20 -7.96
N LEU A 155 -2.97 13.62 -7.64
CA LEU A 155 -2.80 12.71 -6.51
C LEU A 155 -3.01 13.44 -5.18
N ALA A 156 -2.38 14.59 -5.00
CA ALA A 156 -2.50 15.40 -3.79
C ALA A 156 -3.96 15.84 -3.57
N ALA A 157 -4.66 16.31 -4.60
CA ALA A 157 -6.06 16.69 -4.49
C ALA A 157 -6.97 15.53 -4.02
N ASN A 158 -6.64 14.28 -4.39
CA ASN A 158 -7.34 13.12 -3.86
C ASN A 158 -6.99 12.85 -2.40
N ARG A 159 -5.69 12.92 -2.06
CA ARG A 159 -5.15 12.55 -0.75
C ARG A 159 -5.37 13.59 0.34
N THR A 160 -5.63 14.86 0.02
CA THR A 160 -5.86 15.93 1.02
C THR A 160 -7.33 16.09 1.40
N ARG A 161 -8.16 15.12 1.10
CA ARG A 161 -9.57 15.12 1.46
C ARG A 161 -9.77 14.60 2.90
N PHE A 162 -10.88 14.95 3.50
CA PHE A 162 -11.35 14.42 4.80
C PHE A 162 -10.35 14.57 5.97
N ASP A 163 -9.64 15.72 6.02
CA ASP A 163 -8.60 15.98 7.04
C ASP A 163 -7.39 15.02 6.90
N ILE A 164 -6.95 14.78 5.67
CA ILE A 164 -5.69 14.09 5.41
C ILE A 164 -4.57 15.12 5.20
N GLU A 165 -3.51 15.02 6.00
CA GLU A 165 -2.26 15.75 5.84
C GLU A 165 -1.27 14.90 5.02
N LEU A 166 -0.65 15.52 4.01
CA LEU A 166 0.43 14.88 3.25
C LEU A 166 1.78 15.29 3.82
N ILE A 167 2.61 14.30 4.14
CA ILE A 167 3.99 14.50 4.60
C ILE A 167 4.92 13.94 3.53
N ASP A 168 5.86 14.77 3.04
CA ASP A 168 6.87 14.29 2.09
C ASP A 168 7.84 13.33 2.80
N LYS A 169 8.09 12.18 2.21
CA LYS A 169 9.07 11.22 2.70
C LYS A 169 10.47 11.85 2.80
N MET A 170 10.83 12.72 1.86
CA MET A 170 12.13 13.40 1.83
C MET A 170 12.12 14.57 2.81
N GLY A 171 12.87 14.44 3.91
CA GLY A 171 12.96 15.47 4.95
C GLY A 171 11.77 15.54 5.90
N GLY A 172 10.75 14.67 5.77
CA GLY A 172 9.50 14.71 6.56
C GLY A 172 9.60 14.22 8.01
N ALA A 173 10.75 13.76 8.48
CA ALA A 173 10.89 13.16 9.81
C ALA A 173 10.37 14.05 10.96
N LYS A 174 10.63 15.35 10.91
CA LYS A 174 10.11 16.31 11.92
C LYS A 174 8.59 16.45 11.83
N GLN A 175 8.02 16.43 10.62
CA GLN A 175 6.57 16.52 10.42
C GLN A 175 5.88 15.23 10.88
N ILE A 176 6.46 14.06 10.61
CA ILE A 176 5.97 12.78 11.12
C ILE A 176 5.92 12.80 12.65
N LEU A 177 7.02 13.19 13.33
CA LEU A 177 7.06 13.30 14.78
C LEU A 177 6.02 14.28 15.33
N LYS A 178 5.81 15.42 14.63
CA LYS A 178 4.78 16.40 15.00
C LYS A 178 3.38 15.79 14.88
N ALA A 179 3.08 15.11 13.79
CA ALA A 179 1.78 14.48 13.56
C ALA A 179 1.49 13.38 14.59
N VAL A 180 2.48 12.51 14.88
CA VAL A 180 2.37 11.48 15.92
C VAL A 180 2.09 12.09 17.29
N LYS A 181 2.84 13.14 17.68
CA LYS A 181 2.63 13.85 18.95
C LYS A 181 1.28 14.57 19.02
N ALA A 182 0.76 15.04 17.87
CA ALA A 182 -0.57 15.64 17.76
C ALA A 182 -1.71 14.60 17.74
N ARG A 183 -1.39 13.31 17.95
CA ARG A 183 -2.38 12.21 17.98
C ARG A 183 -3.13 12.00 16.66
N ARG A 184 -2.57 12.43 15.53
CA ARG A 184 -3.10 12.04 14.22
C ARG A 184 -2.74 10.57 13.94
N LEU A 185 -3.58 9.86 13.22
CA LEU A 185 -3.22 8.55 12.71
C LEU A 185 -2.18 8.71 11.60
N VAL A 186 -0.95 8.27 11.82
CA VAL A 186 0.12 8.42 10.83
C VAL A 186 0.24 7.14 10.01
N GLY A 187 -0.16 7.19 8.74
CA GLY A 187 -0.11 6.06 7.80
C GLY A 187 1.21 6.04 7.02
N ILE A 188 1.91 4.90 7.05
CA ILE A 188 3.18 4.70 6.33
C ILE A 188 3.17 3.36 5.59
N LEU A 189 3.45 3.41 4.27
CA LEU A 189 3.70 2.22 3.46
C LEU A 189 5.17 1.81 3.60
N VAL A 190 5.41 0.56 4.00
CA VAL A 190 6.77 0.10 4.37
C VAL A 190 7.30 -1.04 3.49
N ASP A 191 6.51 -1.51 2.54
CA ASP A 191 6.72 -2.76 1.79
C ASP A 191 7.73 -2.68 0.64
N GLN A 192 8.18 -1.48 0.26
CA GLN A 192 9.16 -1.33 -0.82
C GLN A 192 10.60 -1.40 -0.31
N ASN A 193 11.53 -1.65 -1.24
CA ASN A 193 12.96 -1.58 -0.94
C ASN A 193 13.34 -0.17 -0.49
N THR A 194 14.24 -0.11 0.48
CA THR A 194 14.92 1.12 0.87
C THR A 194 16.39 1.09 0.43
N ALA A 195 17.11 2.21 0.54
CA ALA A 195 18.53 2.28 0.28
C ALA A 195 19.32 1.39 1.28
N LYS A 196 20.52 0.95 0.91
CA LYS A 196 21.31 0.03 1.74
C LYS A 196 21.68 0.61 3.10
N ASP A 197 21.93 1.90 3.12
CA ASP A 197 22.30 2.70 4.30
C ASP A 197 21.12 3.13 5.16
N GLU A 198 19.89 2.99 4.65
CA GLU A 198 18.65 3.38 5.35
C GLU A 198 17.82 2.20 5.82
N GLY A 199 18.19 0.97 5.45
CA GLY A 199 17.41 -0.24 5.70
C GLY A 199 18.02 -1.16 6.75
N VAL A 200 17.17 -1.97 7.35
CA VAL A 200 17.58 -3.12 8.17
C VAL A 200 17.22 -4.44 7.46
N GLU A 201 18.02 -5.45 7.70
CA GLU A 201 17.77 -6.79 7.17
C GLU A 201 16.65 -7.46 7.97
N VAL A 202 15.60 -7.86 7.25
CA VAL A 202 14.51 -8.69 7.77
C VAL A 202 14.17 -9.80 6.79
N LYS A 203 13.31 -10.73 7.21
CA LYS A 203 12.78 -11.78 6.34
C LYS A 203 11.41 -11.37 5.79
N PHE A 204 11.17 -11.70 4.52
CA PHE A 204 9.87 -11.62 3.84
C PHE A 204 9.73 -12.86 2.95
N PHE A 205 8.73 -13.68 3.16
CA PHE A 205 8.61 -15.03 2.59
C PHE A 205 9.86 -15.89 2.87
N GLY A 206 10.38 -15.80 4.10
CA GLY A 206 11.61 -16.51 4.51
C GLY A 206 12.90 -16.02 3.84
N ARG A 207 12.83 -14.99 2.96
CA ARG A 207 13.95 -14.44 2.19
C ARG A 207 14.43 -13.11 2.79
N LYS A 208 15.75 -12.89 2.78
CA LYS A 208 16.33 -11.63 3.23
C LYS A 208 15.92 -10.47 2.33
N VAL A 209 15.45 -9.40 2.93
CA VAL A 209 15.13 -8.13 2.27
C VAL A 209 15.61 -6.96 3.11
N LEU A 210 15.88 -5.82 2.48
CA LEU A 210 15.99 -4.56 3.20
C LEU A 210 14.61 -3.97 3.41
N HIS A 211 14.38 -3.54 4.64
CA HIS A 211 13.12 -2.94 5.06
C HIS A 211 13.40 -1.63 5.80
N THR A 212 12.56 -0.62 5.61
CA THR A 212 12.72 0.63 6.33
C THR A 212 12.41 0.46 7.82
N PRO A 213 13.31 0.80 8.73
CA PRO A 213 13.02 0.78 10.17
C PRO A 213 12.27 2.03 10.65
N ALA A 214 11.92 2.95 9.77
CA ALA A 214 11.40 4.29 10.11
C ALA A 214 10.21 4.22 11.07
N VAL A 215 9.24 3.33 10.82
CA VAL A 215 8.05 3.17 11.68
C VAL A 215 8.45 2.72 13.08
N SER A 216 9.33 1.73 13.20
CA SER A 216 9.83 1.24 14.50
C SER A 216 10.60 2.33 15.26
N ILE A 217 11.44 3.10 14.56
CA ILE A 217 12.19 4.24 15.15
C ILE A 217 11.24 5.33 15.62
N PHE A 218 10.22 5.70 14.84
CA PHE A 218 9.23 6.70 15.27
C PHE A 218 8.41 6.19 16.44
N ALA A 219 7.99 4.93 16.42
CA ALA A 219 7.26 4.32 17.53
C ALA A 219 8.08 4.33 18.82
N GLN A 220 9.35 3.93 18.77
CA GLN A 220 10.26 3.95 19.91
C GLN A 220 10.44 5.37 20.48
N LYS A 221 10.60 6.39 19.62
CA LYS A 221 10.81 7.80 20.01
C LYS A 221 9.58 8.48 20.58
N THR A 222 8.38 8.00 20.26
CA THR A 222 7.11 8.67 20.60
C THR A 222 6.21 7.83 21.50
N ASP A 223 6.64 6.66 21.89
CA ASP A 223 5.83 5.68 22.61
C ASP A 223 4.54 5.29 21.84
N ALA A 224 4.61 5.31 20.51
CA ALA A 224 3.47 4.97 19.67
C ALA A 224 3.26 3.45 19.57
N LEU A 225 2.01 3.03 19.47
CA LEU A 225 1.66 1.70 19.01
C LEU A 225 1.72 1.65 17.48
N ILE A 226 2.27 0.57 16.92
CA ILE A 226 2.21 0.28 15.49
C ILE A 226 1.01 -0.64 15.27
N VAL A 227 0.05 -0.20 14.46
CA VAL A 227 -1.11 -1.02 14.09
C VAL A 227 -1.01 -1.38 12.62
N PRO A 228 -0.66 -2.64 12.27
CA PRO A 228 -0.68 -3.08 10.89
C PRO A 228 -2.12 -3.15 10.38
N ALA A 229 -2.36 -2.58 9.19
CA ALA A 229 -3.67 -2.60 8.57
C ALA A 229 -3.54 -2.62 7.04
N PHE A 230 -4.32 -3.47 6.38
CA PHE A 230 -4.26 -3.64 4.92
C PHE A 230 -5.67 -3.67 4.35
N ILE A 231 -5.81 -3.16 3.12
CA ILE A 231 -7.06 -3.20 2.38
C ILE A 231 -7.01 -4.30 1.33
N ARG A 232 -8.12 -5.01 1.15
CA ARG A 232 -8.26 -6.05 0.14
C ARG A 232 -9.66 -6.04 -0.47
N GLU A 233 -9.83 -6.60 -1.65
CA GLU A 233 -11.14 -6.81 -2.27
C GLU A 233 -11.89 -7.93 -1.53
N LYS A 234 -13.13 -7.66 -1.13
CA LYS A 234 -14.04 -8.63 -0.51
C LYS A 234 -15.09 -9.14 -1.49
N GLY A 235 -15.43 -8.35 -2.48
CA GLY A 235 -16.41 -8.67 -3.51
C GLY A 235 -16.56 -7.55 -4.51
N ALA A 236 -17.55 -7.64 -5.40
CA ALA A 236 -17.79 -6.63 -6.41
C ALA A 236 -17.99 -5.25 -5.77
N ASN A 237 -17.07 -4.32 -6.01
CA ASN A 237 -17.07 -2.94 -5.52
C ASN A 237 -17.01 -2.77 -3.99
N LEU A 238 -16.71 -3.82 -3.23
CA LEU A 238 -16.56 -3.79 -1.78
C LEU A 238 -15.13 -4.20 -1.41
N SER A 239 -14.48 -3.37 -0.62
CA SER A 239 -13.17 -3.65 -0.03
C SER A 239 -13.31 -3.89 1.47
N GLU A 240 -12.32 -4.53 2.07
CA GLU A 240 -12.24 -4.75 3.51
C GLU A 240 -10.89 -4.26 4.03
N ILE A 241 -10.89 -3.39 5.03
CA ILE A 241 -9.69 -3.02 5.78
C ILE A 241 -9.57 -3.98 6.96
N CYS A 242 -8.49 -4.77 6.97
CA CYS A 242 -8.20 -5.72 8.03
C CYS A 242 -7.15 -5.15 8.96
N PHE A 243 -7.45 -5.07 10.26
CA PHE A 243 -6.48 -4.71 11.30
C PHE A 243 -5.87 -5.97 11.90
N PHE A 244 -4.56 -5.93 12.10
CA PHE A 244 -3.76 -6.99 12.72
C PHE A 244 -3.38 -6.61 14.14
N PRO A 245 -2.95 -7.56 14.98
CA PRO A 245 -2.49 -7.27 16.34
C PRO A 245 -1.46 -6.13 16.36
N PRO A 246 -1.56 -5.21 17.33
CA PRO A 246 -0.62 -4.11 17.43
C PRO A 246 0.77 -4.62 17.79
N ILE A 247 1.79 -3.94 17.27
CA ILE A 247 3.19 -4.17 17.59
C ILE A 247 3.61 -3.07 18.55
N ASP A 248 4.00 -3.45 19.76
CA ASP A 248 4.59 -2.54 20.75
C ASP A 248 6.11 -2.74 20.76
N VAL A 249 6.85 -1.66 20.45
CA VAL A 249 8.32 -1.71 20.44
C VAL A 249 8.88 -2.02 21.84
N ARG A 250 8.12 -1.75 22.92
CA ARG A 250 8.51 -2.03 24.30
C ARG A 250 8.45 -3.51 24.68
N ASP A 251 7.76 -4.35 23.89
CA ASP A 251 7.70 -5.80 24.14
C ASP A 251 9.01 -6.51 23.76
N PHE A 252 9.99 -5.79 23.20
CA PHE A 252 11.28 -6.31 22.78
C PHE A 252 12.43 -5.72 23.58
N ASP A 253 13.51 -6.48 23.74
CA ASP A 253 14.75 -5.99 24.35
C ASP A 253 15.24 -4.73 23.63
N LYS A 254 15.63 -3.72 24.40
CA LYS A 254 15.94 -2.36 23.92
C LYS A 254 16.89 -2.33 22.71
N ASP A 255 17.91 -3.16 22.72
CA ASP A 255 18.96 -3.18 21.69
C ASP A 255 18.46 -3.82 20.38
N GLU A 256 17.46 -4.69 20.44
CA GLU A 256 16.87 -5.38 19.29
C GLU A 256 15.47 -4.86 18.91
N ALA A 257 14.90 -3.98 19.73
CA ALA A 257 13.51 -3.55 19.63
C ALA A 257 13.14 -3.03 18.23
N VAL A 258 13.98 -2.17 17.63
CA VAL A 258 13.75 -1.63 16.28
C VAL A 258 13.77 -2.74 15.24
N LEU A 259 14.74 -3.67 15.32
CA LEU A 259 14.85 -4.77 14.36
C LEU A 259 13.68 -5.75 14.48
N LYS A 260 13.33 -6.16 15.71
CA LYS A 260 12.24 -7.12 15.96
C LYS A 260 10.88 -6.51 15.60
N ALA A 261 10.62 -5.25 15.95
CA ALA A 261 9.40 -4.56 15.54
C ALA A 261 9.32 -4.38 14.01
N THR A 262 10.46 -4.18 13.32
CA THR A 262 10.50 -4.11 11.86
C THR A 262 10.27 -5.48 11.23
N GLN A 263 10.79 -6.56 11.82
CA GLN A 263 10.47 -7.93 11.40
C GLN A 263 8.98 -8.22 11.56
N ALA A 264 8.37 -7.88 12.69
CA ALA A 264 6.94 -8.09 12.93
C ALA A 264 6.07 -7.32 11.91
N GLN A 265 6.49 -6.14 11.46
CA GLN A 265 5.82 -5.42 10.36
C GLN A 265 5.94 -6.16 9.02
N SER A 266 7.11 -6.75 8.75
CA SER A 266 7.31 -7.57 7.54
C SER A 266 6.42 -8.82 7.59
N ASP A 267 6.32 -9.48 8.75
CA ASP A 267 5.48 -10.66 8.95
C ASP A 267 3.99 -10.35 8.77
N ALA A 268 3.52 -9.20 9.31
CA ALA A 268 2.15 -8.75 9.11
C ALA A 268 1.85 -8.45 7.62
N THR A 269 2.81 -7.85 6.91
CA THR A 269 2.69 -7.61 5.46
C THR A 269 2.65 -8.93 4.70
N GLU A 270 3.52 -9.89 5.04
CA GLU A 270 3.52 -11.22 4.43
C GLU A 270 2.19 -11.94 4.64
N ALA A 271 1.64 -11.91 5.85
CA ALA A 271 0.35 -12.51 6.15
C ALA A 271 -0.78 -11.93 5.29
N ALA A 272 -0.84 -10.62 5.13
CA ALA A 272 -1.82 -9.97 4.25
C ALA A 272 -1.63 -10.36 2.78
N VAL A 273 -0.38 -10.41 2.29
CA VAL A 273 -0.06 -10.81 0.91
C VAL A 273 -0.41 -12.27 0.66
N ARG A 274 -0.20 -13.16 1.64
CA ARG A 274 -0.55 -14.59 1.49
C ARG A 274 -2.06 -14.81 1.37
N GLU A 275 -2.89 -13.98 2.01
CA GLU A 275 -4.36 -14.05 1.90
C GLU A 275 -4.88 -13.62 0.51
N LYS A 276 -4.22 -12.60 -0.12
CA LYS A 276 -4.59 -12.05 -1.43
C LYS A 276 -3.34 -11.68 -2.23
N PRO A 277 -2.61 -12.68 -2.77
CA PRO A 277 -1.32 -12.45 -3.42
C PRO A 277 -1.42 -11.65 -4.72
N ASP A 278 -2.55 -11.71 -5.41
CA ASP A 278 -2.84 -10.99 -6.64
C ASP A 278 -3.11 -9.47 -6.43
N GLU A 279 -3.29 -9.04 -5.18
CA GLU A 279 -3.51 -7.64 -4.84
C GLU A 279 -2.25 -6.92 -4.39
N TYR A 280 -1.12 -7.62 -4.18
CA TYR A 280 0.14 -6.99 -3.81
C TYR A 280 0.86 -6.38 -5.02
N PHE A 281 1.54 -5.25 -4.80
CA PHE A 281 2.26 -4.52 -5.87
C PHE A 281 3.58 -5.21 -6.24
N TRP A 282 3.49 -6.37 -6.90
CA TRP A 282 4.65 -7.18 -7.35
C TRP A 282 5.51 -6.51 -8.44
N PHE A 283 5.13 -5.37 -8.98
CA PHE A 283 5.90 -4.63 -9.99
C PHE A 283 7.24 -4.10 -9.46
N HIS A 284 7.42 -4.06 -8.15
CA HIS A 284 8.65 -3.63 -7.50
C HIS A 284 9.61 -4.81 -7.28
N LYS A 285 10.94 -4.60 -7.50
CA LYS A 285 11.97 -5.61 -7.28
C LYS A 285 12.26 -5.77 -5.77
N ARG A 286 11.35 -6.41 -5.02
CA ARG A 286 11.39 -6.49 -3.55
C ARG A 286 12.65 -7.14 -3.00
N PHE A 287 13.19 -8.16 -3.68
CA PHE A 287 14.32 -8.97 -3.20
C PHE A 287 15.69 -8.53 -3.74
N LYS A 288 15.75 -7.41 -4.46
CA LYS A 288 16.90 -7.07 -5.30
C LYS A 288 18.23 -6.91 -4.54
N HIS A 289 18.22 -6.48 -3.27
CA HIS A 289 19.46 -6.17 -2.56
C HIS A 289 20.29 -7.40 -2.18
N PHE A 290 19.64 -8.52 -1.95
CA PHE A 290 20.30 -9.79 -1.61
C PHE A 290 20.21 -10.84 -2.72
N ASN A 291 19.36 -10.62 -3.74
CA ASN A 291 19.05 -11.61 -4.76
C ASN A 291 18.79 -10.91 -6.11
N GLU A 292 19.75 -10.08 -6.55
CA GLU A 292 19.58 -9.31 -7.79
C GLU A 292 19.53 -10.21 -9.04
N GLU A 293 20.19 -11.38 -8.95
CA GLU A 293 20.27 -12.38 -10.03
C GLU A 293 18.91 -12.89 -10.49
N ILE A 294 17.91 -12.98 -9.59
CA ILE A 294 16.56 -13.45 -9.98
C ILE A 294 15.86 -12.54 -10.99
N TYR A 295 16.37 -11.30 -11.17
CA TYR A 295 15.81 -10.31 -12.11
C TYR A 295 16.62 -10.17 -13.39
N LYS A 296 17.73 -10.92 -13.55
CA LYS A 296 18.62 -10.84 -14.72
C LYS A 296 18.24 -11.80 -15.84
N CYS A 297 17.28 -12.73 -15.60
CA CYS A 297 16.86 -13.75 -16.58
C CYS A 297 15.87 -13.20 -17.60
#